data_5376f245541a409a01be9f3bf355c794
#
_entry.id   5376f245541a409a01be9f3bf355c794
#
_cell.length_a   1.000
_cell.length_b   1.000
_cell.length_c   1.000
_cell.angle_alpha   90.00
_cell.angle_beta   90.00
_cell.angle_gamma   90.00
#
_symmetry.space_group_name_H-M   'P 1'
#
loop_
_entity.id
_entity.type
_entity.pdbx_description
1 polymer ?
#
loop_
_entity_poly.entity_id
_entity_poly.type
_entity_poly.pdbx_seq_one_letter_code
_entity_poly.pdbx_strand_id
1 'polypeptide(L)'
;MKQVLVFGSNGSIGNYIFSQFENSVENYKVTGTTTNTEKTNEKTIYVTSNFLDNLKLVDDIDIVIWSQGYNFNDNIENFSTVNFQKIMDGNVCFILNTMNYLLNNCKIKNNAKMVIISSIWENYSRENKLSYSISKASLSSLVKNVSFDLSKRNILINNVLPGVIDNEMTRKTLTEEQLTYIKQYMNFDRLITLDDVYKTTKFLVTENTGITGQSITVDLGFTSLRKYN
;
A
#
# COMPACT_ATOMS: atom_id res chain seq x y z
N MET A 1 -9.03 6.01 22.07
CA MET A 1 -9.17 6.20 20.61
C MET A 1 -7.84 5.86 19.96
N LYS A 2 -7.82 4.93 18.99
CA LYS A 2 -6.59 4.56 18.27
C LYS A 2 -6.26 5.60 17.20
N GLN A 3 -4.98 5.95 17.06
CA GLN A 3 -4.48 6.86 16.04
C GLN A 3 -4.13 6.07 14.78
N VAL A 4 -4.69 6.45 13.64
CA VAL A 4 -4.46 5.83 12.33
C VAL A 4 -3.85 6.85 11.39
N LEU A 5 -2.70 6.55 10.81
CA LEU A 5 -2.04 7.37 9.78
C LEU A 5 -2.10 6.65 8.43
N VAL A 6 -2.69 7.29 7.43
CA VAL A 6 -2.84 6.73 6.07
C VAL A 6 -2.06 7.59 5.07
N PHE A 7 -0.94 7.07 4.59
CA PHE A 7 -0.19 7.69 3.49
C PHE A 7 -0.89 7.41 2.15
N GLY A 8 -0.98 8.43 1.30
CA GLY A 8 -1.64 8.33 0.01
C GLY A 8 -3.18 8.32 0.10
N SER A 9 -3.75 8.97 1.11
CA SER A 9 -5.20 9.03 1.37
C SER A 9 -6.04 9.67 0.25
N ASN A 10 -5.42 10.28 -0.74
CA ASN A 10 -6.11 10.83 -1.93
C ASN A 10 -6.12 9.88 -3.13
N GLY A 11 -5.41 8.74 -3.06
CA GLY A 11 -5.46 7.68 -4.05
C GLY A 11 -6.69 6.78 -3.86
N SER A 12 -7.06 6.00 -4.86
CA SER A 12 -8.25 5.14 -4.84
C SER A 12 -8.29 4.21 -3.61
N ILE A 13 -7.23 3.45 -3.37
CA ILE A 13 -7.15 2.52 -2.23
C ILE A 13 -7.06 3.29 -0.92
N GLY A 14 -6.17 4.29 -0.85
CA GLY A 14 -5.95 5.05 0.39
C GLY A 14 -7.16 5.85 0.82
N ASN A 15 -7.91 6.44 -0.11
CA ASN A 15 -9.14 7.15 0.18
C ASN A 15 -10.22 6.22 0.72
N TYR A 16 -10.35 5.03 0.11
CA TYR A 16 -11.31 4.04 0.60
C TYR A 16 -10.95 3.59 2.02
N ILE A 17 -9.69 3.23 2.28
CA ILE A 17 -9.21 2.82 3.61
C ILE A 17 -9.43 3.95 4.63
N PHE A 18 -9.05 5.18 4.29
CA PHE A 18 -9.24 6.36 5.14
C PHE A 18 -10.70 6.53 5.54
N SER A 19 -11.61 6.53 4.55
CA SER A 19 -13.05 6.71 4.78
C SER A 19 -13.66 5.58 5.61
N GLN A 20 -13.22 4.33 5.42
CA GLN A 20 -13.72 3.20 6.20
C GLN A 20 -13.30 3.28 7.67
N PHE A 21 -12.06 3.69 7.96
CA PHE A 21 -11.63 3.91 9.34
C PHE A 21 -12.32 5.12 9.96
N GLU A 22 -12.51 6.20 9.22
CA GLU A 22 -13.18 7.42 9.69
C GLU A 22 -14.65 7.16 10.06
N ASN A 23 -15.37 6.38 9.25
CA ASN A 23 -16.78 6.05 9.45
C ASN A 23 -17.00 4.79 10.30
N SER A 24 -15.95 4.22 10.86
CA SER A 24 -16.06 3.03 11.72
C SER A 24 -16.80 3.32 13.02
N VAL A 25 -17.62 2.37 13.47
CA VAL A 25 -18.22 2.40 14.82
C VAL A 25 -17.16 2.30 15.92
N GLU A 26 -15.99 1.74 15.59
CA GLU A 26 -14.82 1.77 16.44
C GLU A 26 -14.23 3.19 16.40
N ASN A 27 -13.89 3.73 17.54
CA ASN A 27 -13.46 5.13 17.66
C ASN A 27 -11.99 5.28 17.26
N TYR A 28 -11.74 5.65 15.96
CA TYR A 28 -10.43 5.98 15.42
C TYR A 28 -10.28 7.49 15.22
N LYS A 29 -9.07 8.01 15.46
CA LYS A 29 -8.66 9.31 14.93
C LYS A 29 -7.79 9.06 13.71
N VAL A 30 -8.30 9.40 12.54
CA VAL A 30 -7.65 9.12 11.26
C VAL A 30 -7.01 10.39 10.72
N THR A 31 -5.73 10.29 10.38
CA THR A 31 -4.99 11.33 9.67
C THR A 31 -4.55 10.80 8.31
N GLY A 32 -4.91 11.49 7.25
CA GLY A 32 -4.45 11.20 5.90
C GLY A 32 -3.21 12.02 5.52
N THR A 33 -2.51 11.60 4.47
CA THR A 33 -1.46 12.42 3.88
C THR A 33 -1.66 12.62 2.38
N THR A 34 -1.22 13.77 1.89
CA THR A 34 -1.26 14.13 0.47
C THR A 34 0.06 14.75 0.03
N THR A 35 0.38 14.60 -1.26
CA THR A 35 1.48 15.32 -1.93
C THR A 35 0.99 16.59 -2.66
N ASN A 36 -0.29 16.92 -2.57
CA ASN A 36 -0.89 18.11 -3.15
C ASN A 36 -1.35 19.05 -2.03
N THR A 37 -0.79 20.24 -1.97
CA THR A 37 -1.13 21.26 -0.95
C THR A 37 -2.58 21.72 -1.00
N GLU A 38 -3.21 21.73 -2.18
CA GLU A 38 -4.62 22.11 -2.35
C GLU A 38 -5.60 21.10 -1.73
N LYS A 39 -5.12 19.87 -1.47
CA LYS A 39 -5.91 18.78 -0.87
C LYS A 39 -5.70 18.62 0.63
N THR A 40 -5.01 19.58 1.27
CA THR A 40 -4.85 19.60 2.72
C THR A 40 -6.11 20.10 3.41
N ASN A 41 -6.40 19.53 4.58
CA ASN A 41 -7.50 19.96 5.45
C ASN A 41 -7.20 19.53 6.90
N GLU A 42 -8.14 19.68 7.81
CA GLU A 42 -7.97 19.31 9.22
C GLU A 42 -7.59 17.84 9.46
N LYS A 43 -7.93 16.95 8.52
CA LYS A 43 -7.66 15.50 8.61
C LYS A 43 -6.59 15.02 7.63
N THR A 44 -6.12 15.88 6.74
CA THR A 44 -5.14 15.51 5.69
C THR A 44 -3.99 16.50 5.66
N ILE A 45 -2.79 16.03 5.95
CA ILE A 45 -1.56 16.82 6.00
C ILE A 45 -0.71 16.63 4.73
N TYR A 46 0.02 17.69 4.36
CA TYR A 46 0.96 17.65 3.24
C TYR A 46 2.26 16.96 3.66
N VAL A 47 2.64 15.89 2.94
CA VAL A 47 3.89 15.15 3.19
C VAL A 47 4.51 14.71 1.87
N THR A 48 5.79 15.01 1.67
CA THR A 48 6.60 14.51 0.55
C THR A 48 7.94 14.01 1.07
N SER A 49 8.75 13.34 0.23
CA SER A 49 10.10 12.89 0.60
C SER A 49 11.00 14.02 1.08
N ASN A 50 10.79 15.22 0.56
CA ASN A 50 11.58 16.42 0.90
C ASN A 50 10.93 17.28 1.98
N PHE A 51 9.72 16.94 2.44
CA PHE A 51 8.97 17.71 3.42
C PHE A 51 8.23 16.80 4.40
N LEU A 52 8.99 16.26 5.35
CA LEU A 52 8.48 15.35 6.39
C LEU A 52 8.04 16.08 7.67
N ASP A 53 8.37 17.36 7.81
CA ASP A 53 8.15 18.10 9.06
C ASP A 53 6.69 18.17 9.51
N ASN A 54 5.74 18.08 8.59
CA ASN A 54 4.33 18.02 8.96
C ASN A 54 3.96 16.72 9.72
N LEU A 55 4.79 15.68 9.68
CA LEU A 55 4.60 14.50 10.51
C LEU A 55 4.79 14.78 12.01
N LYS A 56 5.32 15.95 12.38
CA LYS A 56 5.30 16.43 13.78
C LYS A 56 3.90 16.65 14.33
N LEU A 57 2.90 16.83 13.45
CA LEU A 57 1.50 17.05 13.82
C LEU A 57 0.77 15.77 14.28
N VAL A 58 1.39 14.61 14.09
CA VAL A 58 0.85 13.33 14.53
C VAL A 58 1.70 12.75 15.65
N ASP A 59 1.04 12.11 16.61
CA ASP A 59 1.68 11.47 17.76
C ASP A 59 0.92 10.21 18.15
N ASP A 60 1.56 9.36 18.95
CA ASP A 60 0.93 8.20 19.57
C ASP A 60 0.24 7.27 18.55
N ILE A 61 0.89 7.04 17.41
CA ILE A 61 0.32 6.30 16.30
C ILE A 61 0.25 4.81 16.64
N ASP A 62 -0.96 4.24 16.55
CA ASP A 62 -1.23 2.82 16.73
C ASP A 62 -1.19 2.04 15.39
N ILE A 63 -1.56 2.70 14.29
CA ILE A 63 -1.70 2.08 12.97
C ILE A 63 -1.10 2.98 11.90
N VAL A 64 -0.23 2.42 11.04
CA VAL A 64 0.28 3.12 9.86
C VAL A 64 -0.02 2.31 8.61
N ILE A 65 -0.56 2.97 7.58
CA ILE A 65 -0.87 2.34 6.30
C ILE A 65 -0.24 3.17 5.18
N TRP A 66 0.65 2.55 4.40
CA TRP A 66 1.22 3.14 3.19
C TRP A 66 0.47 2.62 1.97
N SER A 67 -0.31 3.48 1.33
CA SER A 67 -1.12 3.16 0.14
C SER A 67 -0.75 4.00 -1.09
N GLN A 68 0.27 4.84 -0.98
CA GLN A 68 0.80 5.59 -2.11
C GLN A 68 1.56 4.67 -3.07
N GLY A 69 1.62 5.05 -4.31
CA GLY A 69 2.44 4.35 -5.30
C GLY A 69 2.47 5.09 -6.63
N TYR A 70 3.60 4.99 -7.31
CA TYR A 70 3.81 5.48 -8.66
C TYR A 70 3.94 4.30 -9.61
N ASN A 71 3.33 4.39 -10.78
CA ASN A 71 3.35 3.34 -11.79
C ASN A 71 3.72 3.93 -13.14
N PHE A 72 4.62 3.25 -13.83
CA PHE A 72 5.06 3.57 -15.18
C PHE A 72 5.16 2.27 -15.98
N ASN A 73 4.94 2.36 -17.29
CA ASN A 73 5.09 1.22 -18.18
C ASN A 73 6.44 1.30 -18.89
N ASP A 74 7.29 0.32 -18.65
CA ASP A 74 8.58 0.17 -19.29
C ASP A 74 9.01 -1.31 -19.39
N ASN A 75 9.97 -1.54 -20.26
CA ASN A 75 10.67 -2.82 -20.43
C ASN A 75 12.17 -2.55 -20.59
N ILE A 76 12.97 -3.58 -20.74
CA ILE A 76 14.43 -3.43 -20.82
C ILE A 76 14.90 -2.63 -22.05
N GLU A 77 14.15 -2.65 -23.15
CA GLU A 77 14.52 -1.97 -24.39
C GLU A 77 14.27 -0.46 -24.30
N ASN A 78 13.23 -0.02 -23.57
CA ASN A 78 12.89 1.39 -23.38
C ASN A 78 13.16 1.89 -21.95
N PHE A 79 14.02 1.19 -21.21
CA PHE A 79 14.39 1.54 -19.84
C PHE A 79 14.94 2.95 -19.72
N SER A 80 14.50 3.68 -18.70
CA SER A 80 14.97 5.01 -18.36
C SER A 80 15.35 5.08 -16.88
N THR A 81 16.63 5.35 -16.60
CA THR A 81 17.12 5.54 -15.22
C THR A 81 16.34 6.63 -14.47
N VAL A 82 15.96 7.72 -15.15
CA VAL A 82 15.21 8.82 -14.56
C VAL A 82 13.81 8.35 -14.12
N ASN A 83 13.11 7.59 -14.95
CA ASN A 83 11.80 7.06 -14.61
C ASN A 83 11.88 5.96 -13.55
N PHE A 84 12.91 5.10 -13.63
CA PHE A 84 13.19 4.11 -12.60
C PHE A 84 13.40 4.76 -11.23
N GLN A 85 14.23 5.82 -11.17
CA GLN A 85 14.45 6.55 -9.92
C GLN A 85 13.16 7.13 -9.35
N LYS A 86 12.31 7.75 -10.17
CA LYS A 86 10.99 8.26 -9.73
C LYS A 86 10.10 7.17 -9.14
N ILE A 87 10.09 5.96 -9.73
CA ILE A 87 9.34 4.83 -9.20
C ILE A 87 9.91 4.38 -7.86
N MET A 88 11.23 4.23 -7.76
CA MET A 88 11.89 3.85 -6.51
C MET A 88 11.66 4.89 -5.42
N ASP A 89 11.77 6.16 -5.74
CA ASP A 89 11.52 7.26 -4.80
C ASP A 89 10.10 7.23 -4.25
N GLY A 90 9.10 7.06 -5.11
CA GLY A 90 7.69 7.04 -4.70
C GLY A 90 7.24 5.75 -4.00
N ASN A 91 7.74 4.60 -4.45
CA ASN A 91 7.26 3.30 -3.99
C ASN A 91 8.08 2.72 -2.82
N VAL A 92 9.35 3.11 -2.70
CA VAL A 92 10.28 2.52 -1.72
C VAL A 92 10.90 3.57 -0.81
N CYS A 93 11.63 4.56 -1.38
CA CYS A 93 12.35 5.54 -0.58
C CYS A 93 11.41 6.39 0.28
N PHE A 94 10.24 6.76 -0.24
CA PHE A 94 9.24 7.49 0.52
C PHE A 94 8.76 6.70 1.76
N ILE A 95 8.53 5.39 1.62
CA ILE A 95 8.14 4.53 2.74
C ILE A 95 9.25 4.49 3.79
N LEU A 96 10.48 4.23 3.35
CA LEU A 96 11.65 4.18 4.25
C LEU A 96 11.87 5.50 4.98
N ASN A 97 11.81 6.64 4.27
CA ASN A 97 12.04 7.95 4.84
C ASN A 97 10.96 8.33 5.86
N THR A 98 9.69 8.10 5.53
CA THR A 98 8.58 8.39 6.45
C THR A 98 8.58 7.46 7.66
N MET A 99 8.86 6.19 7.48
CA MET A 99 9.00 5.22 8.57
C MET A 99 10.17 5.58 9.50
N ASN A 100 11.33 5.88 8.94
CA ASN A 100 12.52 6.31 9.69
C ASN A 100 12.21 7.59 10.50
N TYR A 101 11.58 8.59 9.87
CA TYR A 101 11.19 9.82 10.57
C TYR A 101 10.26 9.54 11.75
N LEU A 102 9.20 8.75 11.53
CA LEU A 102 8.22 8.43 12.57
C LEU A 102 8.83 7.66 13.74
N LEU A 103 9.73 6.72 13.45
CA LEU A 103 10.40 5.91 14.48
C LEU A 103 11.41 6.74 15.29
N ASN A 104 12.27 7.52 14.63
CA ASN A 104 13.30 8.33 15.28
C ASN A 104 12.74 9.50 16.09
N ASN A 105 11.53 9.96 15.74
CA ASN A 105 10.84 11.01 16.50
C ASN A 105 9.80 10.47 17.49
N CYS A 106 9.87 9.16 17.81
CA CYS A 106 9.01 8.49 18.80
C CYS A 106 7.49 8.65 18.52
N LYS A 107 7.09 8.80 17.23
CA LYS A 107 5.70 9.00 16.83
C LYS A 107 4.86 7.71 16.87
N ILE A 108 5.52 6.55 16.83
CA ILE A 108 4.88 5.23 16.75
C ILE A 108 4.96 4.55 18.10
N LYS A 109 3.81 4.08 18.60
CA LYS A 109 3.74 3.32 19.85
C LYS A 109 4.37 1.94 19.74
N ASN A 110 4.71 1.36 20.88
CA ASN A 110 4.91 -0.08 20.98
C ASN A 110 3.57 -0.81 20.71
N ASN A 111 3.64 -2.01 20.17
CA ASN A 111 2.50 -2.81 19.72
C ASN A 111 1.73 -2.20 18.52
N ALA A 112 2.27 -1.19 17.86
CA ALA A 112 1.70 -0.62 16.64
C ALA A 112 1.65 -1.68 15.52
N LYS A 113 0.75 -1.48 14.58
CA LYS A 113 0.60 -2.36 13.41
C LYS A 113 0.72 -1.55 12.12
N MET A 114 1.47 -2.08 11.18
CA MET A 114 1.81 -1.40 9.95
C MET A 114 1.45 -2.25 8.74
N VAL A 115 0.92 -1.62 7.69
CA VAL A 115 0.66 -2.27 6.40
C VAL A 115 1.16 -1.40 5.26
N ILE A 116 1.80 -2.04 4.29
CA ILE A 116 2.17 -1.44 3.01
C ILE A 116 1.28 -2.06 1.92
N ILE A 117 0.63 -1.24 1.13
CA ILE A 117 -0.09 -1.70 -0.06
C ILE A 117 0.91 -1.87 -1.20
N SER A 118 1.25 -3.13 -1.47
CA SER A 118 2.13 -3.53 -2.54
C SER A 118 1.32 -3.88 -3.81
N SER A 119 1.59 -4.99 -4.44
CA SER A 119 0.90 -5.50 -5.62
C SER A 119 1.24 -6.97 -5.84
N ILE A 120 0.40 -7.72 -6.56
CA ILE A 120 0.77 -9.06 -7.05
C ILE A 120 2.05 -9.04 -7.89
N TRP A 121 2.39 -7.90 -8.51
CA TRP A 121 3.65 -7.71 -9.26
C TRP A 121 4.90 -7.66 -8.36
N GLU A 122 4.76 -7.84 -7.07
CA GLU A 122 5.86 -8.13 -6.13
C GLU A 122 6.47 -9.52 -6.39
N ASN A 123 5.63 -10.49 -6.71
CA ASN A 123 6.00 -11.91 -6.86
C ASN A 123 5.90 -12.42 -8.30
N TYR A 124 5.24 -11.68 -9.18
CA TYR A 124 4.98 -12.08 -10.56
C TYR A 124 5.43 -11.00 -11.53
N SER A 125 5.72 -11.41 -12.76
CA SER A 125 6.11 -10.49 -13.83
C SER A 125 4.96 -10.29 -14.80
N ARG A 126 4.90 -9.08 -15.37
CA ARG A 126 4.01 -8.72 -16.45
C ARG A 126 4.78 -7.91 -17.47
N GLU A 127 4.40 -8.06 -18.72
CA GLU A 127 4.88 -7.22 -19.82
C GLU A 127 4.75 -5.73 -19.49
N ASN A 128 5.76 -4.96 -19.85
CA ASN A 128 5.83 -3.51 -19.65
C ASN A 128 5.67 -3.06 -18.16
N LYS A 129 6.23 -3.85 -17.21
CA LYS A 129 6.22 -3.53 -15.78
C LYS A 129 7.58 -3.69 -15.11
N LEU A 130 8.69 -3.57 -15.87
CA LEU A 130 10.04 -3.80 -15.35
C LEU A 130 10.33 -3.00 -14.08
N SER A 131 10.34 -1.68 -14.18
CA SER A 131 10.68 -0.80 -13.03
C SER A 131 9.66 -0.90 -11.90
N TYR A 132 8.37 -1.01 -12.24
CA TYR A 132 7.32 -1.16 -11.25
C TYR A 132 7.46 -2.46 -10.46
N SER A 133 7.65 -3.59 -11.14
CA SER A 133 7.80 -4.90 -10.48
C SER A 133 9.05 -4.93 -9.59
N ILE A 134 10.18 -4.35 -10.04
CA ILE A 134 11.38 -4.23 -9.21
C ILE A 134 11.07 -3.44 -7.93
N SER A 135 10.39 -2.30 -8.04
CA SER A 135 10.03 -1.51 -6.86
C SER A 135 9.10 -2.24 -5.91
N LYS A 136 8.14 -3.01 -6.42
CA LYS A 136 7.23 -3.79 -5.58
C LYS A 136 7.91 -5.02 -4.96
N ALA A 137 8.78 -5.71 -5.70
CA ALA A 137 9.57 -6.82 -5.19
C ALA A 137 10.47 -6.42 -4.00
N SER A 138 11.02 -5.20 -4.01
CA SER A 138 11.82 -4.70 -2.90
C SER A 138 11.02 -4.55 -1.59
N LEU A 139 9.70 -4.36 -1.65
CA LEU A 139 8.84 -4.25 -0.46
C LEU A 139 8.75 -5.56 0.31
N SER A 140 8.86 -6.72 -0.36
CA SER A 140 8.95 -8.02 0.32
C SER A 140 10.16 -8.08 1.26
N SER A 141 11.32 -7.69 0.76
CA SER A 141 12.53 -7.62 1.59
C SER A 141 12.41 -6.56 2.70
N LEU A 142 11.80 -5.41 2.39
CA LEU A 142 11.59 -4.33 3.35
C LEU A 142 10.81 -4.84 4.58
N VAL A 143 9.63 -5.43 4.38
CA VAL A 143 8.80 -5.86 5.53
C VAL A 143 9.46 -6.96 6.35
N LYS A 144 10.22 -7.87 5.73
CA LYS A 144 10.97 -8.92 6.43
C LYS A 144 12.03 -8.33 7.35
N ASN A 145 12.85 -7.40 6.85
CA ASN A 145 13.92 -6.78 7.64
C ASN A 145 13.34 -5.88 8.74
N VAL A 146 12.38 -5.02 8.40
CA VAL A 146 11.76 -4.11 9.39
C VAL A 146 11.00 -4.89 10.47
N SER A 147 10.37 -6.03 10.15
CA SER A 147 9.70 -6.86 11.16
C SER A 147 10.69 -7.40 12.20
N PHE A 148 11.90 -7.73 11.78
CA PHE A 148 12.98 -8.14 12.68
C PHE A 148 13.47 -6.96 13.53
N ASP A 149 13.77 -5.82 12.91
CA ASP A 149 14.27 -4.62 13.60
C ASP A 149 13.32 -4.10 14.68
N LEU A 150 12.01 -4.20 14.43
CA LEU A 150 10.97 -3.68 15.33
C LEU A 150 10.39 -4.73 16.30
N SER A 151 10.90 -5.96 16.28
CA SER A 151 10.41 -7.09 17.09
C SER A 151 10.39 -6.78 18.60
N LYS A 152 11.44 -6.13 19.13
CA LYS A 152 11.53 -5.75 20.55
C LYS A 152 10.46 -4.75 20.99
N ARG A 153 9.87 -4.00 20.05
CA ARG A 153 8.76 -3.08 20.29
C ARG A 153 7.40 -3.72 20.06
N ASN A 154 7.39 -5.03 19.73
CA ASN A 154 6.19 -5.78 19.36
C ASN A 154 5.38 -5.10 18.22
N ILE A 155 6.06 -4.49 17.27
CA ILE A 155 5.45 -3.83 16.10
C ILE A 155 5.36 -4.86 14.97
N LEU A 156 4.15 -5.04 14.42
CA LEU A 156 3.90 -5.94 13.30
C LEU A 156 3.81 -5.16 12.01
N ILE A 157 4.50 -5.64 10.96
CA ILE A 157 4.46 -5.02 9.63
C ILE A 157 4.28 -6.08 8.54
N ASN A 158 3.36 -5.84 7.61
CA ASN A 158 3.08 -6.75 6.50
C ASN A 158 2.76 -5.99 5.22
N ASN A 159 2.90 -6.67 4.07
CA ASN A 159 2.38 -6.20 2.79
C ASN A 159 1.00 -6.78 2.51
N VAL A 160 0.14 -6.00 1.89
CA VAL A 160 -1.06 -6.47 1.18
C VAL A 160 -0.80 -6.35 -0.31
N LEU A 161 -1.00 -7.43 -1.07
CA LEU A 161 -0.75 -7.52 -2.50
C LEU A 161 -2.07 -7.60 -3.27
N PRO A 162 -2.66 -6.46 -3.63
CA PRO A 162 -3.85 -6.48 -4.46
C PRO A 162 -3.56 -7.04 -5.86
N GLY A 163 -4.50 -7.81 -6.39
CA GLY A 163 -4.61 -8.12 -7.80
C GLY A 163 -5.19 -6.98 -8.61
N VAL A 164 -5.84 -7.29 -9.73
CA VAL A 164 -6.54 -6.27 -10.54
C VAL A 164 -7.82 -5.85 -9.82
N ILE A 165 -7.87 -4.59 -9.42
CA ILE A 165 -8.98 -4.01 -8.67
C ILE A 165 -10.02 -3.45 -9.63
N ASP A 166 -11.29 -3.73 -9.40
CA ASP A 166 -12.39 -3.05 -10.09
C ASP A 166 -12.57 -1.63 -9.54
N ASN A 167 -11.91 -0.68 -10.16
CA ASN A 167 -11.99 0.73 -9.82
C ASN A 167 -11.94 1.62 -11.06
N GLU A 168 -12.20 2.91 -10.88
CA GLU A 168 -12.21 3.88 -11.97
C GLU A 168 -10.86 3.96 -12.73
N MET A 169 -9.74 3.82 -12.03
CA MET A 169 -8.40 3.82 -12.63
C MET A 169 -8.23 2.61 -13.56
N THR A 170 -8.59 1.42 -13.12
CA THR A 170 -8.53 0.20 -13.93
C THR A 170 -9.40 0.32 -15.17
N ARG A 171 -10.63 0.83 -15.02
CA ARG A 171 -11.56 1.04 -16.14
C ARG A 171 -11.11 2.12 -17.12
N LYS A 172 -10.28 3.08 -16.70
CA LYS A 172 -9.66 4.09 -17.57
C LYS A 172 -8.39 3.60 -18.28
N THR A 173 -7.69 2.62 -17.69
CA THR A 173 -6.36 2.17 -18.17
C THR A 173 -6.40 0.85 -18.94
N LEU A 174 -7.43 0.05 -18.76
CA LEU A 174 -7.60 -1.23 -19.46
C LEU A 174 -8.76 -1.13 -20.45
N THR A 175 -8.57 -1.71 -21.65
CA THR A 175 -9.66 -1.87 -22.61
C THR A 175 -10.63 -2.95 -22.15
N GLU A 176 -11.86 -2.96 -22.68
CA GLU A 176 -12.84 -4.01 -22.43
C GLU A 176 -12.33 -5.40 -22.83
N GLU A 177 -11.52 -5.49 -23.89
CA GLU A 177 -10.88 -6.72 -24.31
C GLU A 177 -9.87 -7.20 -23.26
N GLN A 178 -9.04 -6.30 -22.73
CA GLN A 178 -8.09 -6.61 -21.66
C GLN A 178 -8.79 -7.03 -20.37
N LEU A 179 -9.88 -6.37 -20.01
CA LEU A 179 -10.71 -6.75 -18.86
C LEU A 179 -11.35 -8.12 -19.05
N THR A 180 -11.87 -8.38 -20.24
CA THR A 180 -12.44 -9.70 -20.59
C THR A 180 -11.37 -10.79 -20.56
N TYR A 181 -10.18 -10.52 -21.12
CA TYR A 181 -9.04 -11.43 -21.05
C TYR A 181 -8.67 -11.75 -19.59
N ILE A 182 -8.53 -10.73 -18.74
CA ILE A 182 -8.23 -10.94 -17.31
C ILE A 182 -9.29 -11.82 -16.64
N LYS A 183 -10.57 -11.53 -16.88
CA LYS A 183 -11.69 -12.30 -16.31
C LYS A 183 -11.69 -13.77 -16.76
N GLN A 184 -11.28 -14.06 -17.98
CA GLN A 184 -11.18 -15.44 -18.48
C GLN A 184 -10.18 -16.30 -17.68
N TYR A 185 -9.12 -15.66 -17.14
CA TYR A 185 -8.13 -16.35 -16.30
C TYR A 185 -8.48 -16.34 -14.82
N MET A 186 -9.51 -15.61 -14.42
CA MET A 186 -10.01 -15.65 -13.04
C MET A 186 -10.97 -16.84 -12.87
N ASN A 187 -10.88 -17.50 -11.73
CA ASN A 187 -11.82 -18.56 -11.37
C ASN A 187 -13.16 -18.00 -10.83
N PHE A 188 -13.17 -16.68 -10.56
CA PHE A 188 -14.34 -15.95 -10.08
C PHE A 188 -14.77 -14.95 -11.15
N ASP A 189 -16.07 -14.78 -11.35
CA ASP A 189 -16.64 -13.87 -12.38
C ASP A 189 -16.58 -12.39 -11.96
N ARG A 190 -15.63 -12.03 -11.10
CA ARG A 190 -15.40 -10.66 -10.67
C ARG A 190 -13.93 -10.35 -10.45
N LEU A 191 -13.58 -9.10 -10.56
CA LEU A 191 -12.32 -8.57 -10.05
C LEU A 191 -12.42 -8.36 -8.52
N ILE A 192 -11.26 -8.18 -7.85
CA ILE A 192 -11.28 -7.75 -6.46
C ILE A 192 -11.79 -6.32 -6.35
N THR A 193 -12.33 -5.99 -5.21
CA THR A 193 -12.85 -4.67 -4.87
C THR A 193 -11.92 -3.93 -3.90
N LEU A 194 -12.14 -2.64 -3.73
CA LEU A 194 -11.47 -1.87 -2.67
C LEU A 194 -11.81 -2.42 -1.28
N ASP A 195 -13.00 -2.96 -1.12
CA ASP A 195 -13.45 -3.56 0.13
C ASP A 195 -12.69 -4.87 0.46
N ASP A 196 -12.39 -5.70 -0.54
CA ASP A 196 -11.55 -6.90 -0.35
C ASP A 196 -10.15 -6.51 0.18
N VAL A 197 -9.56 -5.46 -0.38
CA VAL A 197 -8.26 -4.92 0.08
C VAL A 197 -8.36 -4.33 1.48
N TYR A 198 -9.40 -3.54 1.74
CA TYR A 198 -9.63 -2.93 3.05
C TYR A 198 -9.82 -3.97 4.14
N LYS A 199 -10.66 -4.99 3.93
CA LYS A 199 -10.91 -6.04 4.94
C LYS A 199 -9.65 -6.78 5.34
N THR A 200 -8.79 -7.12 4.37
CA THR A 200 -7.49 -7.72 4.65
C THR A 200 -6.58 -6.76 5.41
N THR A 201 -6.53 -5.49 4.99
CA THR A 201 -5.76 -4.45 5.68
C THR A 201 -6.27 -4.25 7.09
N LYS A 202 -7.59 -4.12 7.29
CA LYS A 202 -8.22 -3.98 8.61
C LYS A 202 -7.84 -5.15 9.51
N PHE A 203 -8.01 -6.39 9.07
CA PHE A 203 -7.61 -7.57 9.84
C PHE A 203 -6.15 -7.48 10.31
N LEU A 204 -5.23 -7.17 9.41
CA LEU A 204 -3.80 -7.09 9.73
C LEU A 204 -3.47 -6.01 10.76
N VAL A 205 -4.20 -4.88 10.78
CA VAL A 205 -3.89 -3.77 11.68
C VAL A 205 -4.78 -3.72 12.94
N THR A 206 -5.85 -4.50 13.02
CA THR A 206 -6.74 -4.50 14.19
C THR A 206 -6.72 -5.81 14.96
N GLU A 207 -6.87 -6.96 14.30
CA GLU A 207 -7.09 -8.27 14.89
C GLU A 207 -5.83 -9.14 14.92
N ASN A 208 -4.95 -8.99 13.92
CA ASN A 208 -3.73 -9.79 13.80
C ASN A 208 -2.84 -9.68 15.05
N THR A 209 -2.34 -10.81 15.53
CA THR A 209 -1.41 -10.90 16.67
C THR A 209 -0.13 -11.66 16.37
N GLY A 210 -0.08 -12.40 15.27
CA GLY A 210 1.04 -13.33 14.99
C GLY A 210 1.62 -13.24 13.58
N ILE A 211 1.03 -12.44 12.67
CA ILE A 211 1.52 -12.32 11.28
C ILE A 211 2.39 -11.07 11.19
N THR A 212 3.67 -11.24 10.83
CA THR A 212 4.60 -10.14 10.57
C THR A 212 5.62 -10.53 9.51
N GLY A 213 6.15 -9.57 8.76
CA GLY A 213 7.12 -9.79 7.69
C GLY A 213 6.54 -10.54 6.49
N GLN A 214 5.22 -10.61 6.34
CA GLN A 214 4.54 -11.38 5.31
C GLN A 214 3.95 -10.49 4.22
N SER A 215 3.80 -11.08 3.03
CA SER A 215 3.12 -10.51 1.88
C SER A 215 1.83 -11.30 1.63
N ILE A 216 0.69 -10.67 1.90
CA ILE A 216 -0.64 -11.32 1.83
C ILE A 216 -1.32 -10.93 0.51
N THR A 217 -1.51 -11.93 -0.36
CA THR A 217 -2.14 -11.74 -1.67
C THR A 217 -3.67 -11.65 -1.54
N VAL A 218 -4.25 -10.66 -2.24
CA VAL A 218 -5.69 -10.42 -2.34
C VAL A 218 -6.04 -10.32 -3.83
N ASP A 219 -6.29 -11.45 -4.49
CA ASP A 219 -6.42 -11.50 -5.95
C ASP A 219 -7.44 -12.54 -6.46
N LEU A 220 -8.25 -13.11 -5.58
CA LEU A 220 -9.20 -14.18 -5.92
C LEU A 220 -8.53 -15.39 -6.61
N GLY A 221 -7.27 -15.68 -6.29
CA GLY A 221 -6.53 -16.78 -6.86
C GLY A 221 -5.99 -16.55 -8.28
N PHE A 222 -6.05 -15.30 -8.78
CA PHE A 222 -5.56 -14.95 -10.12
C PHE A 222 -4.12 -15.40 -10.38
N THR A 223 -3.25 -15.30 -9.39
CA THR A 223 -1.85 -15.69 -9.52
C THR A 223 -1.57 -17.14 -9.17
N SER A 224 -2.43 -17.82 -8.43
CA SER A 224 -2.19 -19.15 -7.87
C SER A 224 -3.07 -20.27 -8.44
N LEU A 225 -4.25 -19.92 -8.95
CA LEU A 225 -5.18 -20.89 -9.52
C LEU A 225 -5.06 -20.95 -11.04
N ARG A 226 -5.11 -22.15 -11.61
CA ARG A 226 -5.10 -22.37 -13.06
C ARG A 226 -6.33 -23.16 -13.48
N LYS A 227 -7.01 -22.69 -14.52
CA LYS A 227 -8.03 -23.48 -15.20
C LYS A 227 -7.32 -24.50 -16.11
N TYR A 228 -7.67 -25.75 -15.99
CA TYR A 228 -7.36 -26.77 -17.01
C TYR A 228 -8.53 -26.78 -17.97
N ASN A 229 -8.27 -26.48 -19.25
CA ASN A 229 -9.24 -26.66 -20.33
C ASN A 229 -9.32 -28.13 -20.72
#